data_c61f93761f8690ccd8942417497836bf
#
_entry.id   c61f93761f8690ccd8942417497836bf
#
_cell.length_a   1.000
_cell.length_b   1.000
_cell.length_c   1.000
_cell.angle_alpha   90.00
_cell.angle_beta   90.00
_cell.angle_gamma   90.00
#
_symmetry.space_group_name_H-M   'P 1'
#
loop_
_entity.id
_entity.type
_entity.pdbx_description
1 polymer ?
#
loop_
_entity_poly.entity_id
_entity_poly.type
_entity_poly.pdbx_seq_one_letter_code
_entity_poly.pdbx_strand_id
1 'polypeptide(L)'
;MPPRPPRAHAAPEERKPKKGRSALIAVAVAAGAAALVYGAGAFAFSRIYYPNTHIAGVEVSLMTADAAVSRVESASQNYALTVEGNDFSFKFKPEPGRLPVDVEQGAREVLAANEPLAWPSRLYQAITGTPSSTKDAHAAGDASSRPELSPDFDTDAFVAELDAAIAEYNEGRSGVFDAASAYDEKSGQFTLERAKQNVKIDPERAIEDALTALSGLVSTVTLEGDDFGKLAGDATDDELAAACKAANELIGVNVDLKMAGSTVASLDGAQMASWIAFDEDLRPSLDGEALTKWAQELDDGLDTVGTERTYTRPDGKVITIGGGTYGWIVDSAALVEAVQDAVQNKRTGDLEVPLKSKGAVFTKPGEKDWAEYVDIDLAEQHARYYDASGKLVWESGCITGNPNLGNATPTGIYRMNTCLQNVTLVGAKDPETGEPEYKTPVAHWMPFVGGAVGLHDASWQAASSFSNPKAYQSVGSHGCVNLPPDKAAELFGLVKSGMCVIVHP
;
A
#
# COMPACT_ATOMS: atom_id res chain seq x y z
N MET A 1 101.83 40.20 68.52
CA MET A 1 101.60 39.97 67.10
C MET A 1 100.92 38.60 66.96
N PRO A 2 99.70 38.53 66.47
CA PRO A 2 99.03 37.24 66.34
C PRO A 2 99.35 36.58 64.99
N PRO A 3 99.19 35.27 64.84
CA PRO A 3 99.58 34.46 63.67
C PRO A 3 98.47 34.49 62.59
N ARG A 4 98.91 34.40 61.33
CA ARG A 4 98.07 34.24 60.14
C ARG A 4 97.34 32.91 60.08
N PRO A 5 96.09 32.94 59.55
CA PRO A 5 95.37 31.70 59.32
C PRO A 5 95.81 30.99 58.01
N PRO A 6 95.54 29.66 57.88
CA PRO A 6 96.00 28.89 56.73
C PRO A 6 95.15 29.04 55.51
N ARG A 7 95.80 28.88 54.37
CA ARG A 7 95.16 28.88 53.03
C ARG A 7 94.22 27.66 52.84
N ALA A 8 92.99 27.93 52.40
CA ALA A 8 92.08 26.93 51.97
C ALA A 8 92.47 26.36 50.58
N HIS A 9 92.48 25.06 50.45
CA HIS A 9 92.63 24.34 49.17
C HIS A 9 91.35 24.50 48.34
N ALA A 10 91.49 24.87 47.03
CA ALA A 10 90.46 24.91 46.07
C ALA A 10 90.02 23.46 45.70
N ALA A 11 88.71 23.20 45.74
CA ALA A 11 88.11 21.97 45.25
C ALA A 11 88.08 21.95 43.67
N PRO A 12 88.14 20.79 43.03
CA PRO A 12 88.15 20.69 41.57
C PRO A 12 86.76 21.01 40.95
N GLU A 13 86.74 21.80 39.90
CA GLU A 13 85.57 22.09 39.10
C GLU A 13 84.99 20.81 38.46
N GLU A 14 83.79 20.43 38.83
CA GLU A 14 83.00 19.41 38.15
C GLU A 14 82.61 19.96 36.74
N ARG A 15 83.10 19.29 35.69
CA ARG A 15 82.66 19.53 34.30
C ARG A 15 81.20 19.04 34.13
N LYS A 16 80.23 19.93 34.03
CA LYS A 16 78.85 19.63 33.64
C LYS A 16 78.81 19.01 32.23
N PRO A 17 78.08 17.88 32.05
CA PRO A 17 77.96 17.23 30.73
C PRO A 17 77.14 18.13 29.76
N LYS A 18 77.61 18.21 28.53
CA LYS A 18 76.93 18.90 27.42
C LYS A 18 75.64 18.18 27.05
N LYS A 19 74.48 18.46 27.73
CA LYS A 19 73.16 17.90 27.46
C LYS A 19 72.49 18.55 26.22
N GLY A 20 73.07 19.50 25.52
CA GLY A 20 72.39 20.23 24.42
C GLY A 20 72.34 19.49 23.09
N ARG A 21 73.31 18.62 22.78
CA ARG A 21 73.31 17.99 21.42
C ARG A 21 72.36 16.81 21.27
N SER A 22 72.16 16.02 22.29
CA SER A 22 71.20 14.90 22.26
C SER A 22 69.75 15.33 22.29
N ALA A 23 69.46 16.44 22.99
CA ALA A 23 68.09 17.01 22.98
C ALA A 23 67.74 17.62 21.60
N LEU A 24 68.68 18.28 20.91
CA LEU A 24 68.47 18.80 19.57
C LEU A 24 68.27 17.67 18.54
N ILE A 25 69.00 16.56 18.65
CA ILE A 25 68.81 15.36 17.78
C ILE A 25 67.45 14.71 18.07
N ALA A 26 67.06 14.57 19.32
CA ALA A 26 65.75 13.99 19.68
C ALA A 26 64.58 14.88 19.18
N VAL A 27 64.69 16.19 19.28
CA VAL A 27 63.70 17.15 18.73
C VAL A 27 63.67 17.09 17.21
N ALA A 28 64.83 16.98 16.54
CA ALA A 28 64.88 16.88 15.08
C ALA A 28 64.29 15.55 14.59
N VAL A 29 64.53 14.42 15.30
CA VAL A 29 63.90 13.12 14.97
C VAL A 29 62.41 13.16 15.24
N ALA A 30 61.95 13.75 16.33
CA ALA A 30 60.54 13.94 16.61
C ALA A 30 59.84 14.81 15.60
N ALA A 31 60.48 15.93 15.20
CA ALA A 31 59.98 16.84 14.16
C ALA A 31 59.94 16.15 12.78
N GLY A 32 60.96 15.36 12.45
CA GLY A 32 61.00 14.55 11.23
C GLY A 32 59.89 13.49 11.20
N ALA A 33 59.66 12.76 12.32
CA ALA A 33 58.61 11.79 12.48
C ALA A 33 57.21 12.47 12.39
N ALA A 34 57.03 13.62 13.03
CA ALA A 34 55.80 14.40 12.96
C ALA A 34 55.52 14.87 11.52
N ALA A 35 56.57 15.36 10.79
CA ALA A 35 56.43 15.72 9.39
C ALA A 35 56.10 14.56 8.47
N LEU A 36 56.65 13.37 8.74
CA LEU A 36 56.26 12.14 7.99
C LEU A 36 54.80 11.71 8.25
N VAL A 37 54.38 11.73 9.51
CA VAL A 37 52.99 11.43 9.88
C VAL A 37 52.03 12.45 9.26
N TYR A 38 52.40 13.74 9.35
CA TYR A 38 51.61 14.80 8.75
C TYR A 38 51.51 14.67 7.22
N GLY A 39 52.66 14.41 6.56
CA GLY A 39 52.67 14.17 5.10
C GLY A 39 51.93 12.92 4.68
N ALA A 40 52.03 11.83 5.46
CA ALA A 40 51.29 10.61 5.20
C ALA A 40 49.79 10.83 5.36
N GLY A 41 49.34 11.56 6.37
CA GLY A 41 47.94 11.94 6.54
C GLY A 41 47.41 12.83 5.43
N ALA A 42 48.17 13.84 5.04
CA ALA A 42 47.82 14.70 3.89
C ALA A 42 47.74 13.90 2.57
N PHE A 43 48.65 12.95 2.36
CA PHE A 43 48.61 12.06 1.21
C PHE A 43 47.40 11.13 1.25
N ALA A 44 47.08 10.58 2.41
CA ALA A 44 45.89 9.73 2.56
C ALA A 44 44.61 10.51 2.25
N PHE A 45 44.39 11.64 2.92
CA PHE A 45 43.17 12.44 2.73
C PHE A 45 43.12 13.24 1.39
N SER A 46 44.14 13.17 0.59
CA SER A 46 44.06 13.56 -0.84
C SER A 46 43.42 12.48 -1.72
N ARG A 47 43.16 11.27 -1.19
CA ARG A 47 42.66 10.11 -1.93
C ARG A 47 41.46 9.42 -1.30
N ILE A 48 41.19 9.70 -0.03
CA ILE A 48 40.06 9.14 0.71
C ILE A 48 39.27 10.26 1.38
N TYR A 49 37.99 10.00 1.58
CA TYR A 49 37.10 10.93 2.26
C TYR A 49 37.38 10.99 3.77
N TYR A 50 37.04 12.12 4.38
CA TYR A 50 37.04 12.25 5.83
C TYR A 50 35.97 11.38 6.48
N PRO A 51 36.09 11.03 7.79
CA PRO A 51 35.00 10.44 8.53
C PRO A 51 33.75 11.31 8.50
N ASN A 52 32.56 10.70 8.56
CA ASN A 52 31.25 11.33 8.48
C ASN A 52 30.97 12.03 7.14
N THR A 53 31.68 11.66 6.06
CA THR A 53 31.36 12.13 4.71
C THR A 53 30.24 11.31 4.11
N HIS A 54 29.23 11.97 3.57
CA HIS A 54 28.12 11.37 2.87
C HIS A 54 28.05 11.90 1.43
N ILE A 55 27.68 11.04 0.49
CA ILE A 55 27.36 11.41 -0.88
C ILE A 55 25.96 10.91 -1.15
N ALA A 56 25.07 11.80 -1.53
CA ALA A 56 23.64 11.48 -1.73
C ALA A 56 23.04 10.68 -0.54
N GLY A 57 23.35 11.10 0.69
CA GLY A 57 22.87 10.48 1.92
C GLY A 57 23.55 9.15 2.30
N VAL A 58 24.45 8.60 1.45
CA VAL A 58 25.17 7.36 1.72
C VAL A 58 26.52 7.64 2.35
N GLU A 59 26.81 7.03 3.49
CA GLU A 59 28.09 7.17 4.19
C GLU A 59 29.23 6.53 3.37
N VAL A 60 30.26 7.35 3.08
CA VAL A 60 31.45 6.99 2.30
C VAL A 60 32.76 7.24 3.05
N SER A 61 32.70 7.35 4.37
CA SER A 61 33.83 7.59 5.26
C SER A 61 35.02 6.70 4.95
N LEU A 62 36.20 7.30 4.82
CA LEU A 62 37.48 6.63 4.59
C LEU A 62 37.56 5.80 3.29
N MET A 63 36.64 5.98 2.37
CA MET A 63 36.65 5.32 1.06
C MET A 63 37.44 6.14 0.04
N THR A 64 37.92 5.48 -1.02
CA THR A 64 38.38 6.16 -2.24
C THR A 64 37.15 6.56 -3.11
N ALA A 65 37.35 7.44 -4.08
CA ALA A 65 36.25 7.86 -4.96
C ALA A 65 35.58 6.68 -5.65
N ASP A 66 36.34 5.74 -6.22
CA ASP A 66 35.77 4.56 -6.92
C ASP A 66 34.99 3.65 -5.95
N ALA A 67 35.48 3.46 -4.72
CA ALA A 67 34.78 2.68 -3.72
C ALA A 67 33.49 3.38 -3.24
N ALA A 68 33.50 4.71 -3.16
CA ALA A 68 32.33 5.49 -2.80
C ALA A 68 31.26 5.44 -3.90
N VAL A 69 31.65 5.57 -5.17
CA VAL A 69 30.74 5.39 -6.33
C VAL A 69 30.05 4.04 -6.23
N SER A 70 30.81 2.95 -6.15
CA SER A 70 30.25 1.61 -6.05
C SER A 70 29.34 1.42 -4.81
N ARG A 71 29.66 2.09 -3.72
CA ARG A 71 28.86 2.05 -2.49
C ARG A 71 27.53 2.78 -2.67
N VAL A 72 27.54 3.98 -3.27
CA VAL A 72 26.32 4.76 -3.54
C VAL A 72 25.43 4.04 -4.56
N GLU A 73 26.02 3.56 -5.67
CA GLU A 73 25.28 2.78 -6.68
C GLU A 73 24.61 1.55 -6.08
N SER A 74 25.34 0.79 -5.24
CA SER A 74 24.79 -0.40 -4.59
C SER A 74 23.68 -0.08 -3.59
N ALA A 75 23.83 1.00 -2.82
CA ALA A 75 22.81 1.45 -1.87
C ALA A 75 21.55 1.97 -2.56
N SER A 76 21.69 2.48 -3.79
CA SER A 76 20.61 3.13 -4.54
C SER A 76 20.00 2.25 -5.64
N GLN A 77 20.31 0.96 -5.69
CA GLN A 77 19.78 0.03 -6.71
C GLN A 77 18.25 -0.03 -6.81
N ASN A 78 17.57 0.24 -5.68
CA ASN A 78 16.11 0.26 -5.59
C ASN A 78 15.56 1.65 -5.31
N TYR A 79 16.31 2.69 -5.67
CA TYR A 79 15.88 4.05 -5.45
C TYR A 79 14.55 4.32 -6.16
N ALA A 80 13.65 4.95 -5.45
CA ALA A 80 12.42 5.53 -5.97
C ALA A 80 12.12 6.79 -5.17
N LEU A 81 11.64 7.81 -5.85
CA LEU A 81 11.16 9.04 -5.22
C LEU A 81 9.66 8.94 -5.02
N THR A 82 9.20 9.26 -3.82
CA THR A 82 7.78 9.51 -3.53
C THR A 82 7.64 10.98 -3.16
N VAL A 83 6.76 11.69 -3.84
CA VAL A 83 6.32 13.03 -3.46
C VAL A 83 4.92 12.90 -2.89
N GLU A 84 4.74 13.26 -1.63
CA GLU A 84 3.48 13.07 -0.93
C GLU A 84 3.14 14.24 -0.03
N GLY A 85 1.85 14.52 0.14
CA GLY A 85 1.35 15.55 1.03
C GLY A 85 -0.17 15.67 0.92
N ASN A 86 -0.87 15.87 2.04
CA ASN A 86 -2.31 15.71 2.13
C ASN A 86 -2.73 14.32 1.59
N ASP A 87 -3.51 14.29 0.53
CA ASP A 87 -3.94 13.08 -0.17
C ASP A 87 -3.25 12.90 -1.54
N PHE A 88 -2.22 13.71 -1.83
CA PHE A 88 -1.38 13.57 -3.01
C PHE A 88 -0.29 12.52 -2.79
N SER A 89 -0.07 11.69 -3.77
CA SER A 89 1.09 10.78 -3.81
C SER A 89 1.51 10.51 -5.24
N PHE A 90 2.71 10.95 -5.57
CA PHE A 90 3.37 10.68 -6.86
C PHE A 90 4.58 9.80 -6.61
N LYS A 91 4.76 8.75 -7.42
CA LYS A 91 5.88 7.83 -7.32
C LYS A 91 6.64 7.75 -8.63
N PHE A 92 7.91 8.10 -8.55
CA PHE A 92 8.84 8.00 -9.67
C PHE A 92 9.89 6.94 -9.39
N LYS A 93 10.14 6.08 -10.38
CA LYS A 93 11.20 5.07 -10.31
C LYS A 93 12.06 5.19 -11.57
N PRO A 94 13.35 5.52 -11.44
CA PRO A 94 14.28 5.53 -12.56
C PRO A 94 14.37 4.16 -13.24
N GLU A 95 14.80 4.15 -14.50
CA GLU A 95 15.11 2.90 -15.20
C GLU A 95 16.15 2.08 -14.41
N PRO A 96 16.06 0.73 -14.41
CA PRO A 96 17.01 -0.10 -13.70
C PRO A 96 18.46 0.17 -14.14
N GLY A 97 19.32 0.48 -13.17
CA GLY A 97 20.75 0.77 -13.41
C GLY A 97 21.05 2.20 -13.84
N ARG A 98 20.06 3.09 -13.90
CA ARG A 98 20.26 4.54 -14.15
C ARG A 98 19.82 5.32 -12.93
N LEU A 99 20.77 5.96 -12.28
CA LEU A 99 20.46 6.93 -11.23
C LEU A 99 20.22 8.32 -11.84
N PRO A 100 19.35 9.14 -11.23
CA PRO A 100 19.10 10.50 -11.72
C PRO A 100 20.28 11.44 -11.52
N VAL A 101 21.34 11.01 -10.83
CA VAL A 101 22.52 11.83 -10.47
C VAL A 101 23.80 11.26 -11.05
N ASP A 102 24.76 12.14 -11.35
CA ASP A 102 26.13 11.76 -11.69
C ASP A 102 26.95 11.50 -10.41
N VAL A 103 26.89 10.24 -9.96
CA VAL A 103 27.60 9.79 -8.74
C VAL A 103 29.11 9.91 -8.90
N GLU A 104 29.64 9.68 -10.11
CA GLU A 104 31.09 9.78 -10.36
C GLU A 104 31.58 11.22 -10.24
N GLN A 105 30.86 12.16 -10.84
CA GLN A 105 31.20 13.58 -10.76
C GLN A 105 31.07 14.05 -9.33
N GLY A 106 29.96 13.79 -8.63
CA GLY A 106 29.76 14.15 -7.24
C GLY A 106 30.86 13.60 -6.31
N ALA A 107 31.25 12.35 -6.51
CA ALA A 107 32.34 11.74 -5.74
C ALA A 107 33.67 12.47 -5.94
N ARG A 108 33.99 12.85 -7.19
CA ARG A 108 35.21 13.59 -7.52
C ARG A 108 35.19 15.01 -6.93
N GLU A 109 34.08 15.70 -6.97
CA GLU A 109 33.92 17.06 -6.42
C GLU A 109 34.08 17.08 -4.92
N VAL A 110 33.46 16.13 -4.17
CA VAL A 110 33.64 16.02 -2.74
C VAL A 110 35.08 15.73 -2.37
N LEU A 111 35.75 14.84 -3.12
CA LEU A 111 37.16 14.55 -2.87
C LEU A 111 38.07 15.74 -3.20
N ALA A 112 37.76 16.49 -4.25
CA ALA A 112 38.51 17.71 -4.64
C ALA A 112 38.33 18.85 -3.61
N ALA A 113 37.19 18.91 -2.94
CA ALA A 113 36.93 19.86 -1.87
C ALA A 113 37.63 19.48 -0.54
N ASN A 114 38.22 18.29 -0.43
CA ASN A 114 39.05 17.95 0.71
C ASN A 114 40.24 18.92 0.82
N GLU A 115 40.53 19.38 2.01
CA GLU A 115 41.74 20.16 2.35
C GLU A 115 42.78 19.20 2.99
N PRO A 116 43.58 18.46 2.20
CA PRO A 116 44.43 17.40 2.76
C PRO A 116 45.42 17.90 3.79
N LEU A 117 45.87 19.17 3.71
CA LEU A 117 46.77 19.76 4.70
C LEU A 117 46.06 20.10 6.01
N ALA A 118 44.77 20.24 6.04
CA ALA A 118 43.96 20.48 7.25
C ALA A 118 43.54 19.19 7.97
N TRP A 119 44.04 18.02 7.56
CA TRP A 119 43.59 16.70 8.05
C TRP A 119 43.57 16.56 9.57
N PRO A 120 44.55 17.08 10.37
CA PRO A 120 44.48 16.88 11.82
C PRO A 120 43.30 17.61 12.46
N SER A 121 43.01 18.84 12.00
CA SER A 121 41.87 19.60 12.51
C SER A 121 40.52 19.04 12.03
N ARG A 122 40.44 18.59 10.79
CA ARG A 122 39.25 17.95 10.23
C ARG A 122 38.94 16.63 10.93
N LEU A 123 39.94 15.81 11.15
CA LEU A 123 39.79 14.55 11.88
C LEU A 123 39.35 14.78 13.33
N TYR A 124 39.94 15.78 13.98
CA TYR A 124 39.52 16.15 15.33
C TYR A 124 38.06 16.62 15.39
N GLN A 125 37.63 17.47 14.45
CA GLN A 125 36.26 17.93 14.35
C GLN A 125 35.30 16.77 14.11
N ALA A 126 35.62 15.85 13.20
CA ALA A 126 34.83 14.68 12.90
C ALA A 126 34.64 13.73 14.12
N ILE A 127 35.68 13.64 15.00
CA ILE A 127 35.63 12.78 16.21
C ILE A 127 34.89 13.48 17.36
N THR A 128 35.05 14.80 17.52
CA THR A 128 34.50 15.54 18.66
C THR A 128 33.11 16.11 18.43
N GLY A 129 32.64 16.13 17.19
CA GLY A 129 31.36 16.75 16.81
C GLY A 129 31.31 18.28 17.01
N THR A 130 32.48 18.95 17.10
CA THR A 130 32.54 20.41 17.34
C THR A 130 32.29 21.14 16.03
N PRO A 131 31.23 21.96 15.89
CA PRO A 131 31.01 22.73 14.67
C PRO A 131 32.12 23.78 14.49
N SER A 132 32.60 23.95 13.26
CA SER A 132 33.51 25.00 12.91
C SER A 132 32.80 26.38 12.92
N SER A 133 33.55 27.44 13.09
CA SER A 133 33.02 28.82 13.09
C SER A 133 32.29 29.15 11.79
N THR A 134 31.28 30.01 11.85
CA THR A 134 30.29 30.37 10.85
C THR A 134 30.73 30.71 9.41
N LYS A 135 32.05 30.68 9.11
CA LYS A 135 32.57 30.78 7.73
C LYS A 135 32.99 29.43 7.13
N ASP A 136 33.17 28.42 7.96
CA ASP A 136 33.62 27.06 7.57
C ASP A 136 32.52 26.01 7.70
N ALA A 137 31.29 26.41 8.01
CA ALA A 137 30.15 25.48 8.19
C ALA A 137 29.81 24.72 6.88
N HIS A 138 30.22 25.23 5.73
CA HIS A 138 30.13 24.52 4.45
C HIS A 138 31.26 23.48 4.24
N ALA A 139 32.28 23.47 5.12
CA ALA A 139 33.46 22.65 4.92
C ALA A 139 33.77 21.63 6.03
N ALA A 140 33.02 21.53 7.12
CA ALA A 140 33.49 20.80 8.30
C ALA A 140 32.50 19.88 9.00
N GLY A 141 31.43 19.50 8.44
CA GLY A 141 30.51 18.58 9.11
C GLY A 141 29.32 18.16 8.27
N ASP A 142 29.03 18.92 7.26
CA ASP A 142 27.96 18.64 6.32
C ASP A 142 28.51 18.69 4.89
N ALA A 143 29.53 17.87 4.63
CA ALA A 143 29.98 17.57 3.27
C ALA A 143 29.03 16.55 2.60
N SER A 144 27.73 16.72 2.77
CA SER A 144 26.75 16.13 1.88
C SER A 144 26.80 16.96 0.59
N SER A 145 27.64 16.56 -0.37
CA SER A 145 27.48 17.09 -1.71
C SER A 145 26.22 16.47 -2.28
N ARG A 146 25.37 17.30 -2.79
CA ARG A 146 24.30 16.88 -3.69
C ARG A 146 24.93 16.83 -5.08
N PRO A 147 25.10 15.64 -5.68
CA PRO A 147 25.55 15.55 -7.06
C PRO A 147 24.62 16.32 -7.98
N GLU A 148 25.13 16.84 -9.07
CA GLU A 148 24.27 17.38 -10.13
C GLU A 148 23.43 16.24 -10.74
N LEU A 149 22.27 16.58 -11.29
CA LEU A 149 21.48 15.64 -12.05
C LEU A 149 22.31 15.15 -13.26
N SER A 150 22.24 13.87 -13.54
CA SER A 150 22.95 13.26 -14.66
C SER A 150 22.51 13.92 -15.98
N PRO A 151 23.44 14.27 -16.87
CA PRO A 151 23.09 14.75 -18.22
C PRO A 151 22.25 13.74 -19.03
N ASP A 152 22.32 12.46 -18.70
CA ASP A 152 21.53 11.39 -19.32
C ASP A 152 20.14 11.20 -18.67
N PHE A 153 19.85 11.94 -17.62
CA PHE A 153 18.54 11.94 -16.97
C PHE A 153 17.60 12.93 -17.67
N ASP A 154 16.47 12.43 -18.15
CA ASP A 154 15.46 13.27 -18.81
C ASP A 154 14.66 14.06 -17.78
N THR A 155 15.24 15.18 -17.36
CA THR A 155 14.64 16.09 -16.39
C THR A 155 13.33 16.66 -16.90
N ASP A 156 13.23 16.97 -18.20
CA ASP A 156 12.03 17.57 -18.79
C ASP A 156 10.86 16.56 -18.76
N ALA A 157 11.13 15.29 -19.05
CA ALA A 157 10.11 14.25 -18.96
C ALA A 157 9.64 14.04 -17.51
N PHE A 158 10.56 14.01 -16.55
CA PHE A 158 10.21 13.89 -15.13
C PHE A 158 9.37 15.09 -14.66
N VAL A 159 9.77 16.30 -15.01
CA VAL A 159 9.02 17.53 -14.66
C VAL A 159 7.62 17.49 -15.27
N ALA A 160 7.50 17.10 -16.53
CA ALA A 160 6.20 17.02 -17.20
C ALA A 160 5.27 15.97 -16.56
N GLU A 161 5.81 14.83 -16.12
CA GLU A 161 5.04 13.77 -15.45
C GLU A 161 4.56 14.23 -14.06
N LEU A 162 5.43 14.86 -13.27
CA LEU A 162 5.05 15.39 -11.95
C LEU A 162 4.06 16.56 -12.09
N ASP A 163 4.29 17.48 -13.02
CA ASP A 163 3.39 18.61 -13.26
C ASP A 163 1.99 18.13 -13.69
N ALA A 164 1.92 17.12 -14.56
CA ALA A 164 0.64 16.51 -14.95
C ALA A 164 -0.10 15.87 -13.75
N ALA A 165 0.63 15.18 -12.87
CA ALA A 165 0.04 14.59 -11.66
C ALA A 165 -0.44 15.67 -10.68
N ILE A 166 0.32 16.78 -10.54
CA ILE A 166 -0.10 17.93 -9.73
C ILE A 166 -1.31 18.63 -10.35
N ALA A 167 -1.34 18.77 -11.67
CA ALA A 167 -2.48 19.37 -12.37
C ALA A 167 -3.75 18.55 -12.16
N GLU A 168 -3.66 17.22 -12.27
CA GLU A 168 -4.76 16.30 -11.98
C GLU A 168 -5.21 16.42 -10.51
N TYR A 169 -4.27 16.44 -9.57
CA TYR A 169 -4.59 16.67 -8.16
C TYR A 169 -5.26 18.02 -7.91
N ASN A 170 -4.81 19.08 -8.59
CA ASN A 170 -5.35 20.42 -8.45
C ASN A 170 -6.70 20.62 -9.16
N GLU A 171 -7.11 19.70 -10.03
CA GLU A 171 -8.39 19.75 -10.71
C GLU A 171 -9.54 19.59 -9.71
N GLY A 172 -10.54 20.46 -9.79
CA GLY A 172 -11.68 20.47 -8.87
C GLY A 172 -11.39 21.02 -7.46
N ARG A 173 -10.15 21.33 -7.14
CA ARG A 173 -9.80 21.94 -5.85
C ARG A 173 -9.95 23.46 -5.94
N SER A 174 -10.82 24.00 -5.11
CA SER A 174 -11.07 25.44 -5.07
C SER A 174 -9.97 26.21 -4.39
N GLY A 175 -9.32 25.57 -3.44
CA GLY A 175 -8.15 26.08 -2.78
C GLY A 175 -8.29 27.41 -2.07
N VAL A 176 -9.42 27.68 -1.47
CA VAL A 176 -9.81 29.01 -1.02
C VAL A 176 -9.32 29.38 0.37
N PHE A 177 -8.56 28.52 1.03
CA PHE A 177 -8.10 28.89 2.35
C PHE A 177 -6.64 29.26 2.38
N ASP A 178 -6.34 30.53 2.32
CA ASP A 178 -5.03 31.06 2.68
C ASP A 178 -4.74 30.92 4.17
N ALA A 179 -5.72 30.79 4.96
CA ALA A 179 -5.50 30.55 6.37
C ALA A 179 -6.74 29.91 6.94
N ALA A 180 -6.56 28.92 7.69
CA ALA A 180 -7.26 28.97 8.90
C ALA A 180 -8.60 28.27 9.04
N SER A 181 -8.97 27.32 8.23
CA SER A 181 -9.93 26.32 8.69
C SER A 181 -9.36 24.94 8.44
N ALA A 182 -9.01 24.23 9.49
CA ALA A 182 -8.56 22.85 9.46
C ALA A 182 -9.43 22.03 10.38
N TYR A 183 -9.61 20.76 10.02
CA TYR A 183 -10.19 19.81 10.94
C TYR A 183 -9.19 19.48 12.04
N ASP A 184 -9.55 19.80 13.27
CA ASP A 184 -8.78 19.41 14.46
C ASP A 184 -9.27 18.07 15.00
N GLU A 185 -8.46 17.04 14.87
CA GLU A 185 -8.78 15.69 15.34
C GLU A 185 -9.07 15.63 16.86
N LYS A 186 -8.51 16.54 17.67
CA LYS A 186 -8.71 16.52 19.11
C LYS A 186 -10.08 17.04 19.51
N SER A 187 -10.55 18.08 18.86
CA SER A 187 -11.89 18.63 19.08
C SER A 187 -12.94 17.96 18.22
N GLY A 188 -12.54 17.25 17.15
CA GLY A 188 -13.45 16.69 16.17
C GLY A 188 -14.21 17.73 15.35
N GLN A 189 -13.64 18.90 15.16
CA GLN A 189 -14.29 20.04 14.51
C GLN A 189 -13.33 20.80 13.58
N PHE A 190 -13.90 21.47 12.58
CA PHE A 190 -13.17 22.51 11.85
C PHE A 190 -12.97 23.71 12.76
N THR A 191 -11.75 24.16 12.83
CA THR A 191 -11.32 25.33 13.62
C THR A 191 -10.67 26.37 12.72
N LEU A 192 -10.40 27.54 13.25
CA LEU A 192 -9.68 28.63 12.55
C LEU A 192 -8.17 28.34 12.47
N GLU A 193 -7.77 27.11 12.22
CA GLU A 193 -6.39 26.76 11.92
C GLU A 193 -6.20 26.60 10.40
N ARG A 194 -4.97 26.59 9.92
CA ARG A 194 -4.69 26.47 8.47
C ARG A 194 -5.34 25.23 7.89
N ALA A 195 -6.15 25.41 6.87
CA ALA A 195 -6.73 24.30 6.14
C ALA A 195 -5.65 23.51 5.43
N LYS A 196 -5.53 22.23 5.78
CA LYS A 196 -4.68 21.27 5.05
C LYS A 196 -5.45 20.58 3.91
N GLN A 197 -6.76 20.74 3.89
CA GLN A 197 -7.64 20.09 2.93
C GLN A 197 -8.06 21.06 1.83
N ASN A 198 -8.24 20.52 0.66
CA ASN A 198 -8.68 21.23 -0.54
C ASN A 198 -7.77 22.39 -1.01
N VAL A 199 -6.53 22.43 -0.56
CA VAL A 199 -5.51 23.34 -1.06
C VAL A 199 -4.88 22.80 -2.33
N LYS A 200 -4.52 23.68 -3.24
CA LYS A 200 -3.75 23.34 -4.44
C LYS A 200 -2.28 23.22 -4.11
N ILE A 201 -1.61 22.27 -4.73
CA ILE A 201 -0.15 22.20 -4.70
C ILE A 201 0.41 23.29 -5.62
N ASP A 202 1.42 24.03 -5.13
CA ASP A 202 2.24 24.93 -5.94
C ASP A 202 3.19 24.08 -6.81
N PRO A 203 2.98 24.00 -8.13
CA PRO A 203 3.77 23.12 -8.98
C PRO A 203 5.26 23.55 -9.03
N GLU A 204 5.55 24.85 -9.00
CA GLU A 204 6.94 25.34 -9.06
C GLU A 204 7.73 24.86 -7.85
N ARG A 205 7.17 24.98 -6.65
CA ARG A 205 7.80 24.53 -5.40
C ARG A 205 7.91 23.02 -5.31
N ALA A 206 6.83 22.32 -5.57
CA ALA A 206 6.83 20.85 -5.50
C ALA A 206 7.84 20.23 -6.49
N ILE A 207 7.99 20.83 -7.69
CA ILE A 207 8.98 20.41 -8.67
C ILE A 207 10.40 20.74 -8.20
N GLU A 208 10.64 21.94 -7.63
CA GLU A 208 11.94 22.33 -7.07
C GLU A 208 12.37 21.37 -5.95
N ASP A 209 11.47 21.05 -5.03
CA ASP A 209 11.72 20.12 -3.94
C ASP A 209 11.97 18.70 -4.46
N ALA A 210 11.21 18.25 -5.45
CA ALA A 210 11.42 16.95 -6.07
C ALA A 210 12.77 16.86 -6.80
N LEU A 211 13.17 17.87 -7.55
CA LEU A 211 14.48 17.95 -8.20
C LEU A 211 15.62 17.99 -7.18
N THR A 212 15.41 18.72 -6.08
CA THR A 212 16.35 18.76 -4.95
C THR A 212 16.49 17.38 -4.30
N ALA A 213 15.39 16.67 -4.10
CA ALA A 213 15.38 15.31 -3.57
C ALA A 213 16.06 14.30 -4.52
N LEU A 214 15.82 14.41 -5.82
CA LEU A 214 16.51 13.61 -6.84
C LEU A 214 18.03 13.79 -6.78
N SER A 215 18.50 15.03 -6.69
CA SER A 215 19.93 15.34 -6.59
C SER A 215 20.59 14.81 -5.31
N GLY A 216 19.81 14.61 -4.25
CA GLY A 216 20.26 14.04 -2.98
C GLY A 216 19.97 12.54 -2.83
N LEU A 217 19.35 11.88 -3.82
CA LEU A 217 18.79 10.52 -3.73
C LEU A 217 17.90 10.33 -2.49
N VAL A 218 17.19 11.39 -2.09
CA VAL A 218 16.19 11.34 -1.03
C VAL A 218 14.96 10.60 -1.58
N SER A 219 14.46 9.64 -0.84
CA SER A 219 13.38 8.76 -1.33
C SER A 219 11.98 9.34 -1.11
N THR A 220 11.84 10.38 -0.30
CA THR A 220 10.53 10.95 0.03
C THR A 220 10.63 12.46 0.15
N VAL A 221 9.73 13.15 -0.53
CA VAL A 221 9.43 14.57 -0.35
C VAL A 221 8.06 14.66 0.27
N THR A 222 7.98 15.29 1.43
CA THR A 222 6.71 15.58 2.08
C THR A 222 6.36 17.04 1.81
N LEU A 223 5.26 17.25 1.10
CA LEU A 223 4.76 18.58 0.81
C LEU A 223 4.08 19.15 2.05
N GLU A 224 4.53 20.31 2.52
CA GLU A 224 4.02 20.95 3.73
C GLU A 224 3.98 22.48 3.58
N GLY A 225 3.08 23.12 4.29
CA GLY A 225 3.06 24.57 4.45
C GLY A 225 3.00 25.33 3.13
N ASP A 226 4.13 25.95 2.71
CA ASP A 226 4.20 26.82 1.54
C ASP A 226 4.22 26.09 0.19
N ASP A 227 4.30 24.74 0.18
CA ASP A 227 4.17 23.92 -1.02
C ASP A 227 2.73 23.89 -1.51
N PHE A 228 1.81 24.22 -0.65
CA PHE A 228 0.43 24.45 -1.01
C PHE A 228 0.23 25.94 -1.29
N GLY A 229 -0.01 26.25 -2.56
CA GLY A 229 -0.12 27.62 -3.04
C GLY A 229 -1.04 28.48 -2.18
N LYS A 230 -0.60 29.70 -1.90
CA LYS A 230 -1.44 30.72 -1.24
C LYS A 230 -2.59 31.06 -2.15
N LEU A 231 -3.75 30.65 -1.76
CA LEU A 231 -4.96 31.00 -2.45
C LEU A 231 -5.41 32.33 -1.89
N ALA A 232 -5.26 33.32 -2.71
CA ALA A 232 -5.61 34.66 -2.39
C ALA A 232 -7.11 34.77 -2.07
N GLY A 233 -7.42 34.97 -0.82
CA GLY A 233 -8.71 35.44 -0.37
C GLY A 233 -8.47 36.29 0.84
N ASP A 234 -8.83 37.55 0.78
CA ASP A 234 -8.92 38.44 1.94
C ASP A 234 -10.12 38.03 2.85
N ALA A 235 -10.24 36.71 3.14
CA ALA A 235 -11.31 36.23 3.99
C ALA A 235 -11.10 36.75 5.41
N THR A 236 -12.14 37.34 5.95
CA THR A 236 -12.14 37.84 7.32
C THR A 236 -12.30 36.69 8.32
N ASP A 237 -11.88 36.90 9.57
CA ASP A 237 -12.07 35.91 10.64
C ASP A 237 -13.55 35.53 10.84
N ASP A 238 -14.48 36.45 10.61
CA ASP A 238 -15.91 36.19 10.70
C ASP A 238 -16.40 35.26 9.56
N GLU A 239 -15.91 35.46 8.33
CA GLU A 239 -16.24 34.60 7.20
C GLU A 239 -15.65 33.19 7.38
N LEU A 240 -14.42 33.08 7.86
CA LEU A 240 -13.78 31.81 8.19
C LEU A 240 -14.50 31.09 9.34
N ALA A 241 -14.92 31.81 10.37
CA ALA A 241 -15.70 31.24 11.47
C ALA A 241 -17.07 30.72 10.98
N ALA A 242 -17.72 31.44 10.06
CA ALA A 242 -18.97 31.01 9.45
C ALA A 242 -18.76 29.76 8.57
N ALA A 243 -17.66 29.69 7.81
CA ALA A 243 -17.28 28.52 7.02
C ALA A 243 -17.02 27.28 7.90
N CYS A 244 -16.23 27.44 8.98
CA CYS A 244 -16.00 26.37 9.96
C CYS A 244 -17.30 25.87 10.57
N LYS A 245 -18.19 26.79 10.95
CA LYS A 245 -19.51 26.42 11.50
C LYS A 245 -20.33 25.62 10.50
N ALA A 246 -20.38 26.08 9.25
CA ALA A 246 -21.11 25.39 8.18
C ALA A 246 -20.50 24.00 7.91
N ALA A 247 -19.18 23.88 7.88
CA ALA A 247 -18.50 22.59 7.73
C ALA A 247 -18.80 21.65 8.91
N ASN A 248 -18.77 22.15 10.14
CA ASN A 248 -19.11 21.39 11.34
C ASN A 248 -20.57 20.91 11.34
N GLU A 249 -21.46 21.62 10.67
CA GLU A 249 -22.84 21.13 10.48
C GLU A 249 -22.92 19.95 9.51
N LEU A 250 -22.06 19.91 8.50
CA LEU A 250 -21.98 18.80 7.53
C LEU A 250 -21.37 17.54 8.16
N ILE A 251 -20.32 17.69 8.99
CA ILE A 251 -19.65 16.55 9.62
C ILE A 251 -20.37 16.00 10.84
N GLY A 252 -21.50 16.60 11.23
CA GLY A 252 -22.31 16.17 12.39
C GLY A 252 -23.04 14.83 12.23
N VAL A 253 -22.71 14.05 11.20
CA VAL A 253 -23.24 12.71 10.94
C VAL A 253 -22.45 11.68 11.73
N ASN A 254 -23.18 10.74 12.36
CA ASN A 254 -22.59 9.59 13.05
C ASN A 254 -23.44 8.36 12.70
N VAL A 255 -22.97 7.61 11.71
CA VAL A 255 -23.70 6.48 11.12
C VAL A 255 -22.80 5.25 11.05
N ASP A 256 -23.28 4.14 11.55
CA ASP A 256 -22.68 2.82 11.37
C ASP A 256 -23.26 2.14 10.13
N LEU A 257 -22.42 1.86 9.15
CA LEU A 257 -22.79 1.08 7.97
C LEU A 257 -22.89 -0.40 8.34
N LYS A 258 -24.05 -0.99 8.10
CA LYS A 258 -24.35 -2.37 8.46
C LYS A 258 -24.48 -3.26 7.24
N MET A 259 -23.93 -4.46 7.35
CA MET A 259 -24.14 -5.55 6.40
C MET A 259 -24.38 -6.85 7.16
N ALA A 260 -25.55 -7.44 6.96
CA ALA A 260 -26.01 -8.60 7.74
C ALA A 260 -25.95 -8.41 9.28
N GLY A 261 -26.20 -7.20 9.75
CA GLY A 261 -26.14 -6.84 11.17
C GLY A 261 -24.73 -6.56 11.71
N SER A 262 -23.68 -6.75 10.92
CA SER A 262 -22.30 -6.42 11.28
C SER A 262 -21.97 -4.99 10.85
N THR A 263 -21.27 -4.23 11.70
CA THR A 263 -20.70 -2.93 11.29
C THR A 263 -19.52 -3.18 10.37
N VAL A 264 -19.57 -2.64 9.16
CA VAL A 264 -18.51 -2.78 8.15
C VAL A 264 -17.71 -1.49 7.95
N ALA A 265 -18.31 -0.36 8.28
CA ALA A 265 -17.65 0.95 8.32
C ALA A 265 -18.46 1.88 9.24
N SER A 266 -17.84 2.96 9.68
CA SER A 266 -18.52 4.03 10.44
C SER A 266 -18.23 5.37 9.77
N LEU A 267 -19.25 6.16 9.59
CA LEU A 267 -19.15 7.55 9.14
C LEU A 267 -19.20 8.44 10.36
N ASP A 268 -18.05 8.89 10.79
CA ASP A 268 -17.88 9.86 11.88
C ASP A 268 -17.39 11.20 11.35
N GLY A 269 -17.24 12.15 12.26
CA GLY A 269 -16.79 13.50 11.92
C GLY A 269 -15.42 13.55 11.24
N ALA A 270 -14.50 12.65 11.59
CA ALA A 270 -13.17 12.58 11.01
C ALA A 270 -13.21 12.09 9.56
N GLN A 271 -13.95 11.01 9.31
CA GLN A 271 -14.15 10.51 7.95
C GLN A 271 -14.87 11.55 7.08
N MET A 272 -15.93 12.18 7.63
CA MET A 272 -16.67 13.21 6.90
C MET A 272 -15.82 14.44 6.59
N ALA A 273 -14.95 14.84 7.53
CA ALA A 273 -14.06 15.98 7.33
C ALA A 273 -13.09 15.78 6.15
N SER A 274 -12.67 14.54 5.88
CA SER A 274 -11.80 14.23 4.74
C SER A 274 -12.47 14.46 3.36
N TRP A 275 -13.78 14.64 3.34
CA TRP A 275 -14.56 14.88 2.12
C TRP A 275 -15.13 16.29 2.04
N ILE A 276 -14.81 17.18 3.00
CA ILE A 276 -15.28 18.56 2.92
C ILE A 276 -14.40 19.35 1.98
N ALA A 277 -15.03 19.89 0.94
CA ALA A 277 -14.46 20.85 0.02
C ALA A 277 -15.13 22.22 0.23
N PHE A 278 -14.36 23.28 0.06
CA PHE A 278 -14.86 24.64 0.13
C PHE A 278 -14.75 25.32 -1.24
N ASP A 279 -15.76 26.04 -1.63
CA ASP A 279 -15.73 26.85 -2.86
C ASP A 279 -15.05 28.22 -2.65
N GLU A 280 -15.00 29.03 -3.74
CA GLU A 280 -14.41 30.38 -3.70
C GLU A 280 -15.12 31.35 -2.73
N ASP A 281 -16.38 31.05 -2.38
CA ASP A 281 -17.20 31.82 -1.43
C ASP A 281 -17.14 31.20 0.00
N LEU A 282 -16.20 30.32 0.27
CA LEU A 282 -16.02 29.62 1.55
C LEU A 282 -17.21 28.73 1.95
N ARG A 283 -18.01 28.26 0.98
CA ARG A 283 -19.13 27.39 1.24
C ARG A 283 -18.66 25.93 1.25
N PRO A 284 -18.78 25.23 2.38
CA PRO A 284 -18.42 23.83 2.43
C PRO A 284 -19.44 22.95 1.73
N SER A 285 -18.94 21.94 1.02
CA SER A 285 -19.74 20.89 0.38
C SER A 285 -19.01 19.55 0.50
N LEU A 286 -19.73 18.45 0.28
CA LEU A 286 -19.08 17.15 0.14
C LEU A 286 -18.40 17.06 -1.23
N ASP A 287 -17.15 16.67 -1.24
CA ASP A 287 -16.41 16.29 -2.43
C ASP A 287 -16.99 14.95 -2.95
N GLY A 288 -17.72 15.04 -4.05
CA GLY A 288 -18.38 13.88 -4.67
C GLY A 288 -17.39 12.85 -5.23
N GLU A 289 -16.21 13.27 -5.66
CA GLU A 289 -15.17 12.37 -6.19
C GLU A 289 -14.51 11.59 -5.07
N ALA A 290 -14.11 12.26 -3.98
CA ALA A 290 -13.56 11.62 -2.80
C ALA A 290 -14.56 10.63 -2.17
N LEU A 291 -15.82 10.99 -2.08
CA LEU A 291 -16.88 10.12 -1.60
C LEU A 291 -17.09 8.90 -2.52
N THR A 292 -17.09 9.13 -3.85
CA THR A 292 -17.22 8.04 -4.84
C THR A 292 -16.05 7.07 -4.76
N LYS A 293 -14.84 7.58 -4.65
CA LYS A 293 -13.63 6.77 -4.49
C LYS A 293 -13.69 5.92 -3.22
N TRP A 294 -14.05 6.53 -2.10
CA TRP A 294 -14.21 5.81 -0.84
C TRP A 294 -15.28 4.71 -0.93
N ALA A 295 -16.43 5.00 -1.55
CA ALA A 295 -17.49 4.01 -1.73
C ALA A 295 -17.04 2.83 -2.59
N GLN A 296 -16.17 3.08 -3.57
CA GLN A 296 -15.59 2.06 -4.44
C GLN A 296 -14.55 1.22 -3.69
N GLU A 297 -13.70 1.84 -2.89
CA GLU A 297 -12.74 1.12 -2.02
C GLU A 297 -13.45 0.24 -1.00
N LEU A 298 -14.58 0.70 -0.46
CA LEU A 298 -15.42 -0.09 0.44
C LEU A 298 -16.08 -1.26 -0.28
N ASP A 299 -16.61 -1.06 -1.50
CA ASP A 299 -17.15 -2.07 -2.40
C ASP A 299 -16.11 -3.18 -2.65
N ASP A 300 -14.94 -2.80 -3.16
CA ASP A 300 -13.82 -3.72 -3.43
C ASP A 300 -13.37 -4.49 -2.16
N GLY A 301 -13.46 -3.85 -1.00
CA GLY A 301 -13.07 -4.43 0.29
C GLY A 301 -14.11 -5.38 0.90
N LEU A 302 -15.38 -5.31 0.49
CA LEU A 302 -16.48 -6.08 1.08
C LEU A 302 -17.06 -7.15 0.15
N ASP A 303 -16.81 -7.03 -1.14
CA ASP A 303 -17.33 -7.95 -2.14
C ASP A 303 -16.78 -9.37 -1.96
N THR A 304 -17.69 -10.34 -2.00
CA THR A 304 -17.31 -11.74 -1.87
C THR A 304 -17.63 -12.58 -3.10
N VAL A 305 -18.54 -12.14 -3.99
CA VAL A 305 -18.85 -12.88 -5.22
C VAL A 305 -17.59 -13.08 -6.05
N GLY A 306 -17.30 -14.33 -6.43
CA GLY A 306 -16.12 -14.68 -7.23
C GLY A 306 -14.81 -14.80 -6.45
N THR A 307 -14.73 -14.31 -5.21
CA THR A 307 -13.50 -14.40 -4.39
C THR A 307 -13.34 -15.78 -3.76
N GLU A 308 -12.12 -16.09 -3.28
CA GLU A 308 -11.87 -17.29 -2.50
C GLU A 308 -12.45 -17.16 -1.09
N ARG A 309 -13.07 -18.26 -0.63
CA ARG A 309 -13.55 -18.42 0.75
C ARG A 309 -13.08 -19.76 1.30
N THR A 310 -12.59 -19.71 2.53
CA THR A 310 -12.18 -20.91 3.27
C THR A 310 -13.17 -21.19 4.37
N TYR A 311 -13.63 -22.43 4.44
CA TYR A 311 -14.52 -22.88 5.50
C TYR A 311 -14.22 -24.33 5.90
N THR A 312 -14.69 -24.72 7.08
CA THR A 312 -14.63 -26.10 7.53
C THR A 312 -16.04 -26.69 7.42
N ARG A 313 -16.17 -27.75 6.58
CA ARG A 313 -17.40 -28.53 6.49
C ARG A 313 -17.67 -29.23 7.83
N PRO A 314 -18.93 -29.47 8.23
CA PRO A 314 -19.24 -30.05 9.56
C PRO A 314 -18.58 -31.39 9.87
N ASP A 315 -18.16 -32.15 8.87
CA ASP A 315 -17.39 -33.42 9.04
C ASP A 315 -15.87 -33.18 9.24
N GLY A 316 -15.40 -31.91 9.23
CA GLY A 316 -14.01 -31.56 9.46
C GLY A 316 -13.18 -31.30 8.19
N LYS A 317 -13.73 -31.56 6.98
CA LYS A 317 -13.01 -31.22 5.73
C LYS A 317 -12.86 -29.70 5.59
N VAL A 318 -11.62 -29.22 5.46
CA VAL A 318 -11.32 -27.81 5.17
C VAL A 318 -11.34 -27.61 3.66
N ILE A 319 -12.11 -26.65 3.20
CA ILE A 319 -12.34 -26.35 1.79
C ILE A 319 -12.02 -24.90 1.53
N THR A 320 -11.17 -24.65 0.52
CA THR A 320 -10.90 -23.31 -0.04
C THR A 320 -11.38 -23.31 -1.47
N ILE A 321 -12.31 -22.44 -1.79
CA ILE A 321 -12.95 -22.38 -3.12
C ILE A 321 -13.31 -20.94 -3.48
N GLY A 322 -13.09 -20.55 -4.74
CA GLY A 322 -13.45 -19.28 -5.32
C GLY A 322 -14.29 -19.43 -6.58
N GLY A 323 -14.66 -18.32 -7.17
CA GLY A 323 -15.54 -18.29 -8.33
C GLY A 323 -17.02 -18.46 -7.99
N GLY A 324 -17.86 -18.47 -9.02
CA GLY A 324 -19.32 -18.60 -8.88
C GLY A 324 -20.03 -17.26 -8.72
N THR A 325 -21.30 -17.33 -8.29
CA THR A 325 -22.25 -16.20 -8.32
C THR A 325 -22.90 -15.90 -6.96
N TYR A 326 -22.52 -16.63 -5.93
CA TYR A 326 -23.04 -16.43 -4.57
C TYR A 326 -22.13 -15.50 -3.79
N GLY A 327 -22.73 -14.64 -3.00
CA GLY A 327 -22.03 -13.75 -2.07
C GLY A 327 -22.61 -12.34 -2.07
N TRP A 328 -21.80 -11.43 -1.57
CA TRP A 328 -22.11 -10.04 -1.41
C TRP A 328 -21.51 -9.22 -2.56
N ILE A 329 -22.27 -8.26 -3.06
CA ILE A 329 -21.81 -7.19 -3.96
C ILE A 329 -22.45 -5.91 -3.44
N VAL A 330 -21.64 -4.94 -3.09
CA VAL A 330 -22.07 -3.61 -2.70
C VAL A 330 -22.56 -2.84 -3.94
N ASP A 331 -23.53 -1.98 -3.77
CA ASP A 331 -23.90 -0.98 -4.77
C ASP A 331 -23.25 0.34 -4.41
N SER A 332 -22.02 0.55 -4.85
CA SER A 332 -21.22 1.74 -4.55
C SER A 332 -21.91 3.04 -4.96
N ALA A 333 -22.63 3.04 -6.10
CA ALA A 333 -23.38 4.22 -6.55
C ALA A 333 -24.54 4.55 -5.58
N ALA A 334 -25.34 3.54 -5.22
CA ALA A 334 -26.41 3.72 -4.25
C ALA A 334 -25.88 4.03 -2.84
N LEU A 335 -24.67 3.57 -2.50
CA LEU A 335 -24.01 3.91 -1.24
C LEU A 335 -23.65 5.40 -1.18
N VAL A 336 -23.10 5.96 -2.27
CA VAL A 336 -22.85 7.41 -2.38
C VAL A 336 -24.14 8.21 -2.14
N GLU A 337 -25.23 7.84 -2.80
CA GLU A 337 -26.53 8.49 -2.62
C GLU A 337 -27.05 8.38 -1.17
N ALA A 338 -26.88 7.20 -0.55
CA ALA A 338 -27.32 6.97 0.83
C ALA A 338 -26.50 7.78 1.85
N VAL A 339 -25.18 7.96 1.61
CA VAL A 339 -24.32 8.81 2.45
C VAL A 339 -24.68 10.28 2.29
N GLN A 340 -24.90 10.75 1.04
CA GLN A 340 -25.32 12.12 0.80
C GLN A 340 -26.67 12.43 1.45
N ASP A 341 -27.63 11.51 1.37
CA ASP A 341 -28.93 11.63 2.07
C ASP A 341 -28.75 11.65 3.59
N ALA A 342 -27.84 10.79 4.14
CA ALA A 342 -27.55 10.78 5.56
C ALA A 342 -26.98 12.12 6.06
N VAL A 343 -26.06 12.73 5.28
CA VAL A 343 -25.51 14.06 5.59
C VAL A 343 -26.58 15.13 5.51
N GLN A 344 -27.35 15.16 4.42
CA GLN A 344 -28.40 16.17 4.21
C GLN A 344 -29.45 16.13 5.33
N ASN A 345 -29.80 14.92 5.81
CA ASN A 345 -30.83 14.73 6.85
C ASN A 345 -30.23 14.58 8.26
N LYS A 346 -28.91 14.82 8.44
CA LYS A 346 -28.19 14.71 9.72
C LYS A 346 -28.52 13.40 10.45
N ARG A 347 -28.45 12.29 9.72
CA ARG A 347 -28.79 10.97 10.27
C ARG A 347 -27.77 10.51 11.31
N THR A 348 -28.24 9.74 12.27
CA THR A 348 -27.43 9.04 13.27
C THR A 348 -27.92 7.60 13.41
N GLY A 349 -27.04 6.70 13.84
CA GLY A 349 -27.37 5.29 14.07
C GLY A 349 -27.04 4.41 12.86
N ASP A 350 -27.75 3.30 12.71
CA ASP A 350 -27.43 2.29 11.69
C ASP A 350 -27.96 2.67 10.31
N LEU A 351 -27.14 2.43 9.30
CA LEU A 351 -27.49 2.55 7.87
C LEU A 351 -27.10 1.25 7.17
N GLU A 352 -28.08 0.58 6.56
CA GLU A 352 -27.81 -0.62 5.79
C GLU A 352 -27.06 -0.28 4.50
N VAL A 353 -25.97 -1.00 4.20
CA VAL A 353 -25.21 -0.86 2.97
C VAL A 353 -26.09 -1.30 1.80
N PRO A 354 -26.27 -0.47 0.76
CA PRO A 354 -26.97 -0.86 -0.47
C PRO A 354 -26.23 -1.99 -1.19
N LEU A 355 -26.97 -2.99 -1.68
CA LEU A 355 -26.39 -4.22 -2.20
C LEU A 355 -26.98 -4.62 -3.54
N LYS A 356 -26.12 -4.96 -4.51
CA LYS A 356 -26.47 -5.62 -5.79
C LYS A 356 -26.67 -7.12 -5.62
N SER A 357 -25.90 -7.74 -4.71
CA SER A 357 -26.01 -9.15 -4.35
C SER A 357 -25.91 -9.33 -2.84
N LYS A 358 -26.62 -10.33 -2.32
CA LYS A 358 -26.73 -10.54 -0.88
C LYS A 358 -26.40 -11.98 -0.51
N GLY A 359 -25.42 -12.20 0.36
CA GLY A 359 -25.18 -13.46 1.07
C GLY A 359 -26.15 -13.65 2.23
N ALA A 360 -25.98 -14.69 3.02
CA ALA A 360 -26.82 -14.95 4.19
C ALA A 360 -26.22 -14.44 5.49
N VAL A 361 -24.90 -14.48 5.62
CA VAL A 361 -24.14 -14.00 6.76
C VAL A 361 -22.93 -13.19 6.25
N PHE A 362 -22.40 -12.32 7.09
CA PHE A 362 -21.18 -11.59 6.79
C PHE A 362 -20.33 -11.46 8.04
N THR A 363 -19.07 -11.86 7.95
CA THR A 363 -18.07 -11.66 9.00
C THR A 363 -16.93 -10.80 8.45
N LYS A 364 -16.26 -11.29 7.44
CA LYS A 364 -15.24 -10.59 6.64
C LYS A 364 -15.02 -11.33 5.31
N PRO A 365 -14.46 -10.68 4.29
CA PRO A 365 -14.06 -11.34 3.06
C PRO A 365 -13.11 -12.52 3.32
N GLY A 366 -13.22 -13.56 2.48
CA GLY A 366 -12.42 -14.79 2.62
C GLY A 366 -13.01 -15.83 3.57
N GLU A 367 -14.03 -15.51 4.34
CA GLU A 367 -14.75 -16.44 5.22
C GLU A 367 -16.09 -16.84 4.63
N LYS A 368 -16.71 -17.85 5.25
CA LYS A 368 -18.04 -18.35 4.93
C LYS A 368 -19.10 -17.23 5.03
N ASP A 369 -19.84 -17.01 3.95
CA ASP A 369 -20.90 -15.99 3.85
C ASP A 369 -22.31 -16.55 3.58
N TRP A 370 -22.49 -17.85 3.79
CA TRP A 370 -23.76 -18.57 3.64
C TRP A 370 -24.19 -19.22 4.94
N ALA A 371 -25.49 -19.47 5.10
CA ALA A 371 -26.07 -20.22 6.21
C ALA A 371 -26.27 -21.68 5.80
N GLU A 372 -27.45 -21.99 5.24
CA GLU A 372 -27.78 -23.27 4.66
C GLU A 372 -27.21 -23.41 3.25
N TYR A 373 -26.80 -24.62 2.85
CA TYR A 373 -26.16 -24.82 1.54
C TYR A 373 -26.19 -26.26 1.05
N VAL A 374 -26.11 -26.41 -0.26
CA VAL A 374 -25.81 -27.68 -0.93
C VAL A 374 -24.30 -27.75 -1.19
N ASP A 375 -23.67 -28.82 -0.71
CA ASP A 375 -22.26 -29.16 -0.92
C ASP A 375 -22.17 -30.24 -1.98
N ILE A 376 -21.37 -30.06 -3.02
CA ILE A 376 -21.13 -31.03 -4.08
C ILE A 376 -19.64 -31.31 -4.13
N ASP A 377 -19.24 -32.46 -3.60
CA ASP A 377 -17.89 -32.95 -3.56
C ASP A 377 -17.59 -33.76 -4.81
N LEU A 378 -16.79 -33.19 -5.73
CA LEU A 378 -16.47 -33.85 -7.01
C LEU A 378 -15.53 -35.04 -6.84
N ALA A 379 -14.69 -35.03 -5.83
CA ALA A 379 -13.80 -36.16 -5.54
C ALA A 379 -14.55 -37.35 -4.96
N GLU A 380 -15.49 -37.09 -4.06
CA GLU A 380 -16.33 -38.10 -3.43
C GLU A 380 -17.51 -38.55 -4.34
N GLN A 381 -17.86 -37.74 -5.35
CA GLN A 381 -19.09 -37.87 -6.15
C GLN A 381 -20.31 -37.97 -5.24
N HIS A 382 -20.39 -37.00 -4.31
CA HIS A 382 -21.38 -36.97 -3.27
C HIS A 382 -21.94 -35.56 -3.06
N ALA A 383 -23.24 -35.46 -2.95
CA ALA A 383 -23.93 -34.22 -2.68
C ALA A 383 -24.56 -34.25 -1.28
N ARG A 384 -24.48 -33.13 -0.55
CA ARG A 384 -25.00 -32.99 0.82
C ARG A 384 -25.79 -31.70 0.94
N TYR A 385 -26.79 -31.69 1.78
CA TYR A 385 -27.46 -30.45 2.19
C TYR A 385 -27.30 -30.29 3.70
N TYR A 386 -26.75 -29.12 4.06
CA TYR A 386 -26.59 -28.69 5.44
C TYR A 386 -27.56 -27.55 5.75
N ASP A 387 -28.27 -27.63 6.87
CA ASP A 387 -29.12 -26.55 7.35
C ASP A 387 -28.28 -25.36 7.93
N ALA A 388 -28.96 -24.29 8.32
CA ALA A 388 -28.31 -23.11 8.86
C ALA A 388 -27.54 -23.37 10.18
N SER A 389 -27.85 -24.47 10.91
CA SER A 389 -27.11 -24.87 12.10
C SER A 389 -25.86 -25.69 11.78
N GLY A 390 -25.64 -26.06 10.51
CA GLY A 390 -24.57 -26.93 10.06
C GLY A 390 -24.91 -28.43 10.19
N LYS A 391 -26.16 -28.78 10.47
CA LYS A 391 -26.59 -30.19 10.55
C LYS A 391 -26.77 -30.75 9.14
N LEU A 392 -26.22 -31.95 8.89
CA LEU A 392 -26.50 -32.72 7.69
C LEU A 392 -27.96 -33.16 7.71
N VAL A 393 -28.75 -32.71 6.76
CA VAL A 393 -30.20 -33.03 6.65
C VAL A 393 -30.46 -34.00 5.52
N TRP A 394 -29.69 -33.91 4.45
CA TRP A 394 -29.83 -34.77 3.28
C TRP A 394 -28.48 -35.05 2.65
N GLU A 395 -28.33 -36.25 2.08
CA GLU A 395 -27.17 -36.63 1.29
C GLU A 395 -27.50 -37.67 0.23
N SER A 396 -26.69 -37.70 -0.83
CA SER A 396 -26.81 -38.69 -1.91
C SER A 396 -25.48 -38.80 -2.67
N GLY A 397 -25.19 -40.02 -3.14
CA GLY A 397 -24.26 -40.17 -4.24
C GLY A 397 -24.78 -39.45 -5.49
N CYS A 398 -23.89 -38.90 -6.29
CA CYS A 398 -24.23 -38.20 -7.52
C CYS A 398 -23.31 -38.61 -8.68
N ILE A 399 -23.67 -38.19 -9.89
CA ILE A 399 -22.82 -38.35 -11.07
C ILE A 399 -22.71 -36.99 -11.71
N THR A 400 -21.50 -36.40 -11.66
CA THR A 400 -21.22 -35.07 -12.21
C THR A 400 -20.81 -35.10 -13.67
N GLY A 401 -20.44 -33.97 -14.23
CA GLY A 401 -20.01 -33.83 -15.62
C GLY A 401 -18.77 -34.69 -15.96
N ASN A 402 -18.70 -35.16 -17.19
CA ASN A 402 -17.61 -36.03 -17.66
C ASN A 402 -16.38 -35.19 -18.07
N PRO A 403 -15.31 -35.20 -17.30
CA PRO A 403 -14.11 -34.40 -17.63
C PRO A 403 -13.35 -34.93 -18.86
N ASN A 404 -13.48 -36.23 -19.18
CA ASN A 404 -12.83 -36.81 -20.34
C ASN A 404 -13.42 -36.31 -21.68
N LEU A 405 -14.64 -35.79 -21.61
CA LEU A 405 -15.36 -35.18 -22.73
C LEU A 405 -15.36 -33.64 -22.69
N GLY A 406 -14.58 -33.04 -21.78
CA GLY A 406 -14.57 -31.57 -21.60
C GLY A 406 -15.80 -31.00 -20.86
N ASN A 407 -16.63 -31.89 -20.28
CA ASN A 407 -17.89 -31.54 -19.64
C ASN A 407 -17.80 -31.51 -18.11
N ALA A 408 -16.65 -31.19 -17.51
CA ALA A 408 -16.49 -31.13 -16.07
C ALA A 408 -17.51 -30.17 -15.44
N THR A 409 -18.13 -30.57 -14.32
CA THR A 409 -18.96 -29.64 -13.53
C THR A 409 -18.10 -28.47 -13.02
N PRO A 410 -18.45 -27.21 -13.28
CA PRO A 410 -17.67 -26.06 -12.85
C PRO A 410 -17.60 -25.96 -11.33
N THR A 411 -16.41 -25.78 -10.79
CA THR A 411 -16.18 -25.51 -9.36
C THR A 411 -16.49 -24.05 -9.03
N GLY A 412 -16.97 -23.80 -7.82
CA GLY A 412 -17.31 -22.45 -7.37
C GLY A 412 -18.38 -22.44 -6.29
N ILE A 413 -18.75 -21.23 -5.89
CA ILE A 413 -19.82 -20.95 -4.93
C ILE A 413 -20.94 -20.23 -5.69
N TYR A 414 -22.02 -20.91 -5.88
CA TYR A 414 -23.09 -20.49 -6.79
C TYR A 414 -24.36 -20.15 -6.05
N ARG A 415 -25.19 -19.35 -6.68
CA ARG A 415 -26.55 -19.05 -6.25
C ARG A 415 -27.53 -19.98 -6.97
N MET A 416 -28.33 -20.73 -6.22
CA MET A 416 -29.42 -21.51 -6.78
C MET A 416 -30.38 -20.59 -7.51
N ASN A 417 -30.68 -20.90 -8.77
CA ASN A 417 -31.70 -20.18 -9.55
C ASN A 417 -33.12 -20.66 -9.22
N THR A 418 -34.09 -20.28 -10.02
CA THR A 418 -35.46 -20.74 -9.84
C THR A 418 -35.55 -22.25 -10.09
N CYS A 419 -35.94 -23.00 -9.07
CA CYS A 419 -36.17 -24.45 -9.17
C CYS A 419 -37.49 -24.71 -9.93
N LEU A 420 -37.47 -25.68 -10.84
CA LEU A 420 -38.59 -26.01 -11.73
C LEU A 420 -38.89 -27.47 -11.71
N GLN A 421 -40.17 -27.85 -11.98
CA GLN A 421 -40.60 -29.20 -12.12
C GLN A 421 -41.05 -29.52 -13.55
N ASN A 422 -40.90 -30.77 -13.96
CA ASN A 422 -41.38 -31.29 -15.25
C ASN A 422 -40.89 -30.48 -16.45
N VAL A 423 -39.58 -30.22 -16.49
CA VAL A 423 -38.93 -29.50 -17.58
C VAL A 423 -38.20 -30.43 -18.53
N THR A 424 -38.00 -30.01 -19.76
CA THR A 424 -37.14 -30.70 -20.72
C THR A 424 -35.82 -29.96 -20.82
N LEU A 425 -34.71 -30.60 -20.40
CA LEU A 425 -33.37 -30.09 -20.62
C LEU A 425 -32.99 -30.27 -22.08
N VAL A 426 -32.45 -29.22 -22.68
CA VAL A 426 -32.10 -29.15 -24.10
C VAL A 426 -30.62 -28.90 -24.22
N GLY A 427 -29.88 -29.78 -24.85
CA GLY A 427 -28.46 -29.64 -25.11
C GLY A 427 -28.09 -28.52 -26.07
N ALA A 428 -26.80 -28.29 -26.27
CA ALA A 428 -26.30 -27.39 -27.29
C ALA A 428 -26.81 -27.78 -28.67
N LYS A 429 -26.95 -26.82 -29.56
CA LYS A 429 -27.28 -27.14 -30.95
C LYS A 429 -26.06 -27.59 -31.70
N ASP A 430 -26.18 -28.72 -32.38
CA ASP A 430 -25.17 -29.16 -33.35
C ASP A 430 -25.00 -28.10 -34.44
N PRO A 431 -23.78 -27.63 -34.71
CA PRO A 431 -23.51 -26.57 -35.68
C PRO A 431 -23.89 -26.92 -37.13
N GLU A 432 -23.89 -28.20 -37.49
CA GLU A 432 -24.15 -28.69 -38.84
C GLU A 432 -25.64 -28.93 -39.08
N THR A 433 -26.32 -29.50 -38.10
CA THR A 433 -27.73 -29.91 -38.25
C THR A 433 -28.71 -28.90 -37.64
N GLY A 434 -28.26 -28.06 -36.73
CA GLY A 434 -29.09 -27.13 -35.97
C GLY A 434 -30.00 -27.82 -34.92
N GLU A 435 -29.95 -29.12 -34.82
CA GLU A 435 -30.72 -29.91 -33.84
C GLU A 435 -29.95 -29.94 -32.50
N PRO A 436 -30.66 -29.99 -31.38
CA PRO A 436 -30.02 -30.11 -30.07
C PRO A 436 -29.40 -31.50 -29.88
N GLU A 437 -28.24 -31.59 -29.24
CA GLU A 437 -27.54 -32.84 -28.93
C GLU A 437 -28.40 -33.80 -28.11
N TYR A 438 -29.26 -33.27 -27.24
CA TYR A 438 -30.22 -34.06 -26.47
C TYR A 438 -31.46 -33.23 -26.11
N LYS A 439 -32.54 -33.95 -25.83
CA LYS A 439 -33.77 -33.44 -25.20
C LYS A 439 -34.19 -34.43 -24.11
N THR A 440 -33.96 -34.04 -22.85
CA THR A 440 -34.15 -34.95 -21.71
C THR A 440 -35.17 -34.40 -20.73
N PRO A 441 -36.34 -35.02 -20.58
CA PRO A 441 -37.30 -34.64 -19.56
C PRO A 441 -36.79 -35.00 -18.17
N VAL A 442 -36.92 -34.08 -17.21
CA VAL A 442 -36.60 -34.26 -15.80
C VAL A 442 -37.77 -33.80 -14.93
N ALA A 443 -38.01 -34.51 -13.83
CA ALA A 443 -39.09 -34.16 -12.91
C ALA A 443 -38.72 -32.94 -12.04
N HIS A 444 -37.45 -32.83 -11.67
CA HIS A 444 -36.92 -31.78 -10.78
C HIS A 444 -35.68 -31.16 -11.38
N TRP A 445 -35.69 -29.85 -11.53
CA TRP A 445 -34.58 -29.06 -12.06
C TRP A 445 -34.19 -27.95 -11.09
N MET A 446 -32.95 -27.98 -10.59
CA MET A 446 -32.38 -27.05 -9.60
C MET A 446 -31.10 -26.41 -10.16
N PRO A 447 -31.22 -25.42 -11.06
CA PRO A 447 -30.09 -24.80 -11.74
C PRO A 447 -29.30 -23.87 -10.82
N PHE A 448 -27.97 -23.86 -11.00
CA PHE A 448 -27.07 -22.97 -10.22
C PHE A 448 -25.97 -22.29 -11.06
N VAL A 449 -25.66 -22.80 -12.27
CA VAL A 449 -24.78 -22.10 -13.21
C VAL A 449 -25.62 -21.59 -14.37
N GLY A 450 -26.11 -20.36 -14.27
CA GLY A 450 -27.08 -19.84 -15.23
C GLY A 450 -28.28 -20.78 -15.38
N GLY A 451 -28.70 -21.04 -16.60
CA GLY A 451 -29.71 -22.06 -16.94
C GLY A 451 -29.10 -23.39 -17.46
N ALA A 452 -27.77 -23.52 -17.46
CA ALA A 452 -27.06 -24.58 -18.16
C ALA A 452 -26.65 -25.75 -17.26
N VAL A 453 -26.27 -25.49 -15.98
CA VAL A 453 -25.86 -26.53 -15.04
C VAL A 453 -26.70 -26.46 -13.77
N GLY A 454 -27.18 -27.65 -13.34
CA GLY A 454 -27.99 -27.79 -12.13
C GLY A 454 -28.00 -29.23 -11.64
N LEU A 455 -28.67 -29.43 -10.50
CA LEU A 455 -29.01 -30.77 -10.01
C LEU A 455 -30.35 -31.21 -10.56
N HIS A 456 -30.49 -32.48 -10.95
CA HIS A 456 -31.72 -33.03 -11.45
C HIS A 456 -31.78 -34.56 -11.29
N ASP A 457 -32.97 -35.11 -11.36
CA ASP A 457 -33.17 -36.56 -11.40
C ASP A 457 -32.67 -37.16 -12.72
N ALA A 458 -32.05 -38.32 -12.63
CA ALA A 458 -31.50 -39.03 -13.79
C ALA A 458 -31.95 -40.51 -13.77
N SER A 459 -33.21 -40.73 -14.15
CA SER A 459 -33.83 -42.06 -14.15
C SER A 459 -33.20 -43.03 -15.17
N TRP A 460 -32.43 -42.56 -16.12
CA TRP A 460 -31.68 -43.36 -17.11
C TRP A 460 -30.35 -43.90 -16.59
N GLN A 461 -29.88 -43.42 -15.44
CA GLN A 461 -28.65 -43.88 -14.81
C GLN A 461 -28.91 -45.16 -13.99
N ALA A 462 -27.98 -46.10 -14.09
CA ALA A 462 -28.06 -47.32 -13.25
C ALA A 462 -27.87 -46.93 -11.77
N ALA A 463 -28.69 -47.47 -10.88
CA ALA A 463 -28.62 -47.16 -9.44
C ALA A 463 -27.22 -47.39 -8.83
N SER A 464 -26.51 -48.44 -9.31
CA SER A 464 -25.13 -48.74 -8.88
C SER A 464 -24.11 -47.67 -9.28
N SER A 465 -24.39 -46.86 -10.30
CA SER A 465 -23.49 -45.78 -10.73
C SER A 465 -23.40 -44.64 -9.71
N PHE A 466 -24.46 -44.37 -8.97
CA PHE A 466 -24.49 -43.35 -7.92
C PHE A 466 -23.67 -43.76 -6.66
N SER A 467 -23.30 -45.02 -6.54
CA SER A 467 -22.42 -45.49 -5.47
C SER A 467 -20.97 -45.70 -5.94
N ASN A 468 -20.69 -45.42 -7.21
CA ASN A 468 -19.35 -45.55 -7.79
C ASN A 468 -18.71 -44.14 -8.01
N PRO A 469 -17.73 -43.73 -7.22
CA PRO A 469 -17.13 -42.40 -7.33
C PRO A 469 -16.34 -42.20 -8.63
N LYS A 470 -16.20 -43.21 -9.50
CA LYS A 470 -15.55 -43.09 -10.82
C LYS A 470 -16.55 -43.11 -11.99
N ALA A 471 -17.83 -43.30 -11.71
CA ALA A 471 -18.87 -43.44 -12.77
C ALA A 471 -18.91 -42.17 -13.68
N TYR A 472 -18.72 -40.99 -13.12
CA TYR A 472 -18.72 -39.73 -13.89
C TYR A 472 -17.71 -39.68 -15.03
N GLN A 473 -16.61 -40.43 -14.96
CA GLN A 473 -15.58 -40.51 -16.00
C GLN A 473 -16.02 -41.28 -17.25
N SER A 474 -17.09 -42.06 -17.16
CA SER A 474 -17.60 -42.89 -18.27
C SER A 474 -19.06 -42.58 -18.61
N VAL A 475 -19.91 -42.37 -17.62
CA VAL A 475 -21.34 -42.06 -17.79
C VAL A 475 -21.74 -40.73 -17.23
N GLY A 476 -20.76 -39.83 -17.08
CA GLY A 476 -20.96 -38.45 -16.61
C GLY A 476 -21.84 -37.63 -17.53
N SER A 477 -22.39 -36.56 -16.98
CA SER A 477 -23.28 -35.64 -17.66
C SER A 477 -22.49 -34.61 -18.54
N HIS A 478 -23.22 -33.69 -19.16
CA HIS A 478 -22.66 -32.52 -19.85
C HIS A 478 -22.37 -31.34 -18.88
N GLY A 479 -22.15 -31.62 -17.60
CA GLY A 479 -21.84 -30.60 -16.57
C GLY A 479 -22.82 -30.60 -15.41
N CYS A 480 -24.05 -31.13 -15.59
CA CYS A 480 -25.04 -31.23 -14.53
C CYS A 480 -24.67 -32.23 -13.46
N VAL A 481 -25.34 -32.17 -12.32
CA VAL A 481 -25.22 -33.10 -11.20
C VAL A 481 -26.45 -34.01 -11.20
N ASN A 482 -26.27 -35.22 -11.72
CA ASN A 482 -27.31 -36.26 -11.79
C ASN A 482 -27.52 -36.87 -10.40
N LEU A 483 -28.77 -37.03 -9.99
CA LEU A 483 -29.20 -37.62 -8.73
C LEU A 483 -30.13 -38.81 -8.98
N PRO A 484 -30.19 -39.79 -8.05
CA PRO A 484 -31.29 -40.76 -8.03
C PRO A 484 -32.63 -40.02 -7.97
N PRO A 485 -33.70 -40.49 -8.68
CA PRO A 485 -34.96 -39.77 -8.77
C PRO A 485 -35.62 -39.44 -7.41
N ASP A 486 -35.59 -40.39 -6.49
CA ASP A 486 -36.10 -40.22 -5.13
C ASP A 486 -35.30 -39.17 -4.35
N LYS A 487 -33.98 -39.18 -4.49
CA LYS A 487 -33.09 -38.25 -3.85
C LYS A 487 -33.20 -36.82 -4.42
N ALA A 488 -33.41 -36.71 -5.73
CA ALA A 488 -33.69 -35.39 -6.37
C ALA A 488 -35.01 -34.80 -5.88
N ALA A 489 -36.06 -35.64 -5.71
CA ALA A 489 -37.34 -35.20 -5.17
C ALA A 489 -37.24 -34.73 -3.71
N GLU A 490 -36.50 -35.48 -2.86
CA GLU A 490 -36.22 -35.10 -1.48
C GLU A 490 -35.49 -33.73 -1.43
N LEU A 491 -34.40 -33.58 -2.20
CA LEU A 491 -33.61 -32.34 -2.23
C LEU A 491 -34.44 -31.16 -2.74
N PHE A 492 -35.25 -31.36 -3.78
CA PHE A 492 -36.13 -30.33 -4.34
C PHE A 492 -37.08 -29.74 -3.31
N GLY A 493 -37.53 -30.55 -2.35
CA GLY A 493 -38.36 -30.11 -1.21
C GLY A 493 -37.60 -29.28 -0.16
N LEU A 494 -36.27 -29.32 -0.16
CA LEU A 494 -35.42 -28.64 0.81
C LEU A 494 -34.82 -27.33 0.28
N VAL A 495 -34.54 -27.26 -1.03
CA VAL A 495 -33.86 -26.14 -1.62
C VAL A 495 -34.80 -25.04 -2.14
N LYS A 496 -34.29 -23.84 -2.23
CA LYS A 496 -35.04 -22.69 -2.76
C LYS A 496 -34.14 -21.79 -3.60
N SER A 497 -34.72 -20.99 -4.46
CA SER A 497 -34.00 -19.94 -5.19
C SER A 497 -33.23 -19.02 -4.23
N GLY A 498 -32.01 -18.66 -4.59
CA GLY A 498 -31.12 -17.84 -3.78
C GLY A 498 -30.24 -18.60 -2.82
N MET A 499 -30.47 -19.91 -2.60
CA MET A 499 -29.64 -20.75 -1.72
C MET A 499 -28.22 -20.91 -2.27
N CYS A 500 -27.26 -21.09 -1.38
CA CYS A 500 -25.87 -21.37 -1.71
C CYS A 500 -25.67 -22.80 -2.20
N VAL A 501 -24.94 -22.98 -3.29
CA VAL A 501 -24.46 -24.26 -3.83
C VAL A 501 -22.96 -24.19 -3.97
N ILE A 502 -22.24 -25.08 -3.30
CA ILE A 502 -20.78 -25.15 -3.33
C ILE A 502 -20.37 -26.37 -4.13
N VAL A 503 -19.58 -26.19 -5.15
CA VAL A 503 -18.98 -27.25 -5.97
C VAL A 503 -17.48 -27.20 -5.80
N HIS A 504 -16.90 -28.24 -5.26
CA HIS A 504 -15.46 -28.29 -4.96
C HIS A 504 -14.84 -29.67 -5.29
N PRO A 505 -13.49 -29.74 -5.47
CA PRO A 505 -12.74 -30.97 -5.69
C PRO A 505 -12.80 -31.93 -4.53
#